data_d0bb79215afc2cb7d6ac6bd84a4a84bc
#
_entry.id   d0bb79215afc2cb7d6ac6bd84a4a84bc
#
_cell.length_a   1.000
_cell.length_b   1.000
_cell.length_c   1.000
_cell.angle_alpha   90.00
_cell.angle_beta   90.00
_cell.angle_gamma   90.00
#
_symmetry.space_group_name_H-M   'P 1'
#
loop_
_entity.id
_entity.type
_entity.pdbx_description
1 polymer ?
#
loop_
_entity_poly.entity_id
_entity_poly.type
_entity_poly.pdbx_seq_one_letter_code
_entity_poly.pdbx_strand_id
1 'polypeptide(L)'
;MTSLLSACVRNVTDRISNPFDMDPPCGEYVAGYGDANADFHVIGDHPGVHGGIDTGVPFTGTPAADRLQSVLADTDLLRTRGEEPTVGPTYLSYLHMCVPAADTTPTAADYTDMERFLDAELRAIGAHVLFPVGERATDHVLRKYTALAWKTEVDMDQLHGTELQGSGWLVMPIKEPAEWTDDDAERLTEAITELQATDFRRESDLGRFVAGSDPYYVR
;
A
#
# COMPACT_ATOMS: atom_id res chain seq x y z
N MET A 1 33.03 8.20 19.95
CA MET A 1 31.82 7.35 19.92
C MET A 1 30.71 8.18 19.31
N THR A 2 30.56 8.09 18.03
CA THR A 2 29.59 8.89 17.25
C THR A 2 28.29 8.10 17.23
N SER A 3 27.28 8.62 17.94
CA SER A 3 25.92 8.12 17.92
C SER A 3 25.40 8.20 16.49
N LEU A 4 25.19 7.07 15.85
CA LEU A 4 24.37 6.97 14.65
C LEU A 4 22.93 7.27 15.08
N LEU A 5 22.53 8.52 14.94
CA LEU A 5 21.12 8.90 15.00
C LEU A 5 20.40 8.09 13.94
N SER A 6 19.53 7.17 14.38
CA SER A 6 18.53 6.53 13.56
C SER A 6 17.86 7.62 12.73
N ALA A 7 18.06 7.60 11.42
CA ALA A 7 17.32 8.47 10.53
C ALA A 7 15.85 8.05 10.65
N CYS A 8 15.07 8.87 11.36
CA CYS A 8 13.63 8.72 11.40
C CYS A 8 13.14 8.81 9.96
N VAL A 9 12.60 7.73 9.44
CA VAL A 9 11.96 7.71 8.12
C VAL A 9 10.78 8.67 8.20
N ARG A 10 10.85 9.78 7.48
CA ARG A 10 9.78 10.78 7.50
C ARG A 10 8.75 10.43 6.45
N ASN A 11 7.51 10.55 6.83
CA ASN A 11 6.38 10.47 5.94
C ASN A 11 6.43 11.57 4.87
N VAL A 12 6.26 11.22 3.62
CA VAL A 12 6.27 12.19 2.49
C VAL A 12 5.06 13.11 2.47
N THR A 13 4.01 12.79 3.23
CA THR A 13 2.80 13.62 3.38
C THR A 13 2.82 14.47 4.66
N ASP A 14 3.86 14.35 5.49
CA ASP A 14 4.07 15.24 6.64
C ASP A 14 4.23 16.69 6.14
N ARG A 15 3.66 17.66 6.86
CA ARG A 15 3.73 19.09 6.55
C ARG A 15 5.14 19.61 6.27
N ILE A 16 6.14 19.05 6.92
CA ILE A 16 7.55 19.48 6.77
C ILE A 16 8.16 18.89 5.50
N SER A 17 7.62 17.77 5.02
CA SER A 17 8.11 17.02 3.86
C SER A 17 7.08 16.89 2.73
N ASN A 18 5.87 17.44 2.90
CA ASN A 18 4.82 17.43 1.89
C ASN A 18 5.24 18.27 0.66
N PRO A 19 5.72 17.65 -0.42
CA PRO A 19 6.26 18.39 -1.58
C PRO A 19 5.19 19.14 -2.35
N PHE A 20 3.89 18.92 -2.02
CA PHE A 20 2.75 19.47 -2.73
C PHE A 20 1.94 20.46 -1.89
N ASP A 21 2.36 20.73 -0.65
CA ASP A 21 1.65 21.59 0.31
C ASP A 21 0.15 21.22 0.42
N MET A 22 -0.14 19.92 0.47
CA MET A 22 -1.49 19.38 0.47
C MET A 22 -1.89 19.00 1.89
N ASP A 23 -2.91 19.68 2.44
CA ASP A 23 -3.54 19.34 3.71
C ASP A 23 -4.81 18.52 3.46
N PRO A 24 -5.02 17.38 4.16
CA PRO A 24 -6.28 16.66 4.12
C PRO A 24 -7.44 17.56 4.63
N PRO A 25 -8.66 17.44 4.05
CA PRO A 25 -9.81 18.29 4.41
C PRO A 25 -10.46 17.89 5.74
N CYS A 26 -9.79 17.17 6.60
CA CYS A 26 -10.27 16.64 7.87
C CYS A 26 -9.37 17.04 9.04
N GLY A 27 -9.96 17.06 10.25
CA GLY A 27 -9.23 17.44 11.47
C GLY A 27 -8.30 16.35 11.99
N GLU A 28 -8.63 15.06 11.73
CA GLU A 28 -7.87 13.90 12.15
C GLU A 28 -7.63 12.98 10.95
N TYR A 29 -6.39 12.57 10.76
CA TYR A 29 -6.01 11.67 9.66
C TYR A 29 -4.80 10.82 10.05
N VAL A 30 -4.68 9.68 9.38
CA VAL A 30 -3.53 8.79 9.47
C VAL A 30 -2.76 8.93 8.15
N ALA A 31 -1.65 9.63 8.23
CA ALA A 31 -0.81 9.86 7.07
C ALA A 31 -0.06 8.60 6.64
N GLY A 32 0.37 8.54 5.39
CA GLY A 32 1.23 7.46 4.93
C GLY A 32 2.53 7.39 5.73
N TYR A 33 3.09 6.20 5.87
CA TYR A 33 4.24 5.90 6.72
C TYR A 33 5.19 4.93 6.05
N GLY A 34 6.48 5.21 6.10
CA GLY A 34 7.47 4.24 5.62
C GLY A 34 8.67 4.85 4.90
N ASP A 35 9.30 4.05 4.04
CA ASP A 35 10.47 4.44 3.27
C ASP A 35 10.05 5.21 2.01
N ALA A 36 10.58 6.42 1.83
CA ALA A 36 10.33 7.22 0.63
C ALA A 36 10.91 6.59 -0.66
N ASN A 37 11.81 5.63 -0.53
CA ASN A 37 12.38 4.86 -1.65
C ASN A 37 11.90 3.40 -1.62
N ALA A 38 10.69 3.17 -1.11
CA ALA A 38 10.13 1.84 -1.00
C ALA A 38 9.94 1.16 -2.36
N ASP A 39 10.25 -0.12 -2.43
CA ASP A 39 9.90 -0.97 -3.58
C ASP A 39 8.46 -1.47 -3.49
N PHE A 40 7.91 -1.55 -2.27
CA PHE A 40 6.59 -2.11 -1.97
C PHE A 40 5.70 -1.06 -1.32
N HIS A 41 4.47 -0.91 -1.81
CA HIS A 41 3.49 0.01 -1.25
C HIS A 41 2.23 -0.74 -0.84
N VAL A 42 1.97 -0.81 0.46
CA VAL A 42 0.77 -1.41 1.04
C VAL A 42 -0.31 -0.34 1.15
N ILE A 43 -1.44 -0.58 0.50
CA ILE A 43 -2.53 0.39 0.37
C ILE A 43 -3.80 -0.20 0.99
N GLY A 44 -4.26 0.37 2.11
CA GLY A 44 -5.51 -0.02 2.75
C GLY A 44 -6.70 0.83 2.37
N ASP A 45 -7.85 0.52 2.94
CA ASP A 45 -9.08 1.30 2.74
C ASP A 45 -9.03 2.61 3.55
N HIS A 46 -9.26 2.56 4.85
CA HIS A 46 -9.24 3.73 5.74
C HIS A 46 -8.93 3.32 7.20
N PRO A 47 -8.56 4.28 8.07
CA PRO A 47 -8.17 3.98 9.46
C PRO A 47 -9.24 3.25 10.28
N GLY A 48 -10.51 3.48 10.01
CA GLY A 48 -11.61 2.80 10.71
C GLY A 48 -11.68 1.29 10.46
N VAL A 49 -11.10 0.79 9.36
CA VAL A 49 -11.01 -0.65 9.03
C VAL A 49 -9.63 -1.20 9.40
N HIS A 50 -8.57 -0.52 8.97
CA HIS A 50 -7.22 -1.06 9.05
C HIS A 50 -6.38 -0.50 10.21
N GLY A 51 -6.97 0.33 11.09
CA GLY A 51 -6.32 0.84 12.30
C GLY A 51 -5.49 2.10 12.10
N GLY A 52 -4.64 2.39 13.08
CA GLY A 52 -3.79 3.59 13.08
C GLY A 52 -4.43 4.82 13.71
N ILE A 53 -5.69 4.76 14.17
CA ILE A 53 -6.39 5.93 14.75
C ILE A 53 -5.64 6.46 15.98
N ASP A 54 -5.27 5.57 16.90
CA ASP A 54 -4.63 5.96 18.15
C ASP A 54 -3.12 6.21 18.00
N THR A 55 -2.49 5.58 17.04
CA THR A 55 -1.02 5.61 16.86
C THR A 55 -0.56 6.63 15.83
N GLY A 56 -1.43 7.02 14.89
CA GLY A 56 -1.08 7.83 13.72
C GLY A 56 -0.31 7.04 12.64
N VAL A 57 -0.16 5.72 12.79
CA VAL A 57 0.59 4.85 11.86
C VAL A 57 -0.36 3.85 11.20
N PRO A 58 -0.38 3.75 9.85
CA PRO A 58 -1.24 2.81 9.16
C PRO A 58 -1.01 1.36 9.57
N PHE A 59 -2.06 0.56 9.57
CA PHE A 59 -2.03 -0.87 9.90
C PHE A 59 -1.47 -1.18 11.29
N THR A 60 -1.92 -0.43 12.29
CA THR A 60 -1.56 -0.63 13.71
C THR A 60 -2.81 -0.61 14.60
N GLY A 61 -2.67 -1.16 15.82
CA GLY A 61 -3.68 -1.03 16.88
C GLY A 61 -4.92 -1.90 16.69
N THR A 62 -4.93 -2.88 15.77
CA THR A 62 -6.02 -3.82 15.59
C THR A 62 -5.51 -5.26 15.42
N PRO A 63 -6.29 -6.30 15.78
CA PRO A 63 -5.89 -7.68 15.55
C PRO A 63 -5.68 -8.02 14.06
N ALA A 64 -6.41 -7.37 13.16
CA ALA A 64 -6.24 -7.52 11.72
C ALA A 64 -4.88 -6.92 11.26
N ALA A 65 -4.53 -5.76 11.79
CA ALA A 65 -3.23 -5.15 11.55
C ALA A 65 -2.08 -6.01 12.07
N ASP A 66 -2.21 -6.62 13.25
CA ASP A 66 -1.19 -7.52 13.80
C ASP A 66 -0.94 -8.74 12.91
N ARG A 67 -1.99 -9.30 12.30
CA ARG A 67 -1.87 -10.42 11.34
C ARG A 67 -1.10 -9.97 10.10
N LEU A 68 -1.47 -8.85 9.51
CA LEU A 68 -0.77 -8.30 8.35
C LEU A 68 0.69 -7.98 8.67
N GLN A 69 0.94 -7.31 9.78
CA GLN A 69 2.31 -7.00 10.21
C GLN A 69 3.15 -8.27 10.44
N SER A 70 2.54 -9.39 10.86
CA SER A 70 3.25 -10.65 11.00
C SER A 70 3.81 -11.12 9.67
N VAL A 71 2.97 -11.21 8.64
CA VAL A 71 3.39 -11.60 7.29
C VAL A 71 4.43 -10.64 6.72
N LEU A 72 4.21 -9.33 6.88
CA LEU A 72 5.17 -8.33 6.39
C LEU A 72 6.52 -8.42 7.11
N ALA A 73 6.55 -8.81 8.39
CA ALA A 73 7.79 -9.02 9.13
C ALA A 73 8.48 -10.33 8.74
N ASP A 74 7.73 -11.40 8.52
CA ASP A 74 8.25 -12.70 8.10
C ASP A 74 8.87 -12.65 6.68
N THR A 75 8.50 -11.63 5.90
CA THR A 75 9.00 -11.37 4.53
C THR A 75 9.98 -10.17 4.46
N ASP A 76 10.52 -9.71 5.59
CA ASP A 76 11.45 -8.57 5.67
C ASP A 76 10.89 -7.22 5.13
N LEU A 77 9.59 -7.12 4.86
CA LEU A 77 8.92 -5.88 4.48
C LEU A 77 8.74 -4.94 5.68
N LEU A 78 8.61 -5.50 6.89
CA LEU A 78 8.81 -4.81 8.16
C LEU A 78 9.99 -5.43 8.91
N ARG A 79 10.72 -4.61 9.64
CA ARG A 79 11.82 -5.07 10.53
C ARG A 79 11.36 -5.32 11.94
N THR A 80 10.38 -4.54 12.41
CA THR A 80 9.73 -4.71 13.71
C THR A 80 8.23 -4.53 13.56
N ARG A 81 7.46 -5.12 14.49
CA ARG A 81 6.00 -5.02 14.58
C ARG A 81 5.61 -4.15 15.78
N GLY A 82 4.35 -3.76 15.84
CA GLY A 82 3.75 -3.02 16.94
C GLY A 82 3.14 -1.69 16.50
N GLU A 83 2.99 -0.78 17.44
CA GLU A 83 2.35 0.53 17.21
C GLU A 83 3.24 1.50 16.42
N GLU A 84 4.56 1.33 16.49
CA GLU A 84 5.55 2.08 15.70
C GLU A 84 6.47 1.09 14.98
N PRO A 85 5.99 0.40 13.92
CA PRO A 85 6.78 -0.61 13.22
C PRO A 85 7.94 0.06 12.47
N THR A 86 9.11 -0.57 12.51
CA THR A 86 10.22 -0.17 11.64
C THR A 86 10.05 -0.85 10.29
N VAL A 87 9.98 -0.07 9.22
CA VAL A 87 9.81 -0.59 7.87
C VAL A 87 11.11 -1.12 7.27
N GLY A 88 10.97 -2.10 6.37
CA GLY A 88 11.95 -2.45 5.35
C GLY A 88 11.79 -1.55 4.10
N PRO A 89 11.90 -2.09 2.88
CA PRO A 89 11.70 -1.32 1.65
C PRO A 89 10.20 -1.10 1.36
N THR A 90 9.44 -0.62 2.35
CA THR A 90 7.97 -0.60 2.36
C THR A 90 7.42 0.76 2.74
N TYR A 91 6.34 1.14 2.08
CA TYR A 91 5.50 2.28 2.41
C TYR A 91 4.06 1.82 2.67
N LEU A 92 3.42 2.39 3.68
CA LEU A 92 2.06 2.05 4.13
C LEU A 92 1.16 3.27 3.99
N SER A 93 -0.01 3.13 3.37
CA SER A 93 -0.97 4.24 3.26
C SER A 93 -2.42 3.76 3.11
N TYR A 94 -3.33 4.71 2.95
CA TYR A 94 -4.76 4.46 2.79
C TYR A 94 -5.34 5.16 1.56
N LEU A 95 -6.39 4.56 0.98
CA LEU A 95 -7.23 5.24 -0.02
C LEU A 95 -7.85 6.50 0.57
N HIS A 96 -8.29 6.42 1.81
CA HIS A 96 -8.93 7.50 2.56
C HIS A 96 -8.24 7.66 3.91
N MET A 97 -7.33 8.62 4.00
CA MET A 97 -6.51 8.82 5.19
C MET A 97 -7.24 9.46 6.37
N CYS A 98 -8.34 10.16 6.13
CA CYS A 98 -9.12 10.81 7.20
C CYS A 98 -9.76 9.75 8.11
N VAL A 99 -9.77 10.02 9.42
CA VAL A 99 -10.45 9.18 10.40
C VAL A 99 -11.96 9.38 10.24
N PRO A 100 -12.74 8.33 9.89
CA PRO A 100 -14.19 8.46 9.79
C PRO A 100 -14.80 8.72 11.16
N ALA A 101 -15.94 9.42 11.22
CA ALA A 101 -16.70 9.51 12.46
C ALA A 101 -17.14 8.11 12.91
N ALA A 102 -17.34 7.92 14.20
CA ALA A 102 -17.74 6.65 14.77
C ALA A 102 -18.95 6.06 14.02
N ASP A 103 -18.90 4.78 13.74
CA ASP A 103 -19.95 4.01 13.04
C ASP A 103 -20.31 4.55 11.62
N THR A 104 -19.41 5.29 11.00
CA THR A 104 -19.59 5.77 9.62
C THR A 104 -18.56 5.17 8.68
N THR A 105 -18.98 4.98 7.42
CA THR A 105 -18.10 4.58 6.32
C THR A 105 -17.98 5.75 5.36
N PRO A 106 -16.78 6.07 4.85
CA PRO A 106 -16.60 7.11 3.85
C PRO A 106 -17.45 6.85 2.60
N THR A 107 -18.03 7.91 2.05
CA THR A 107 -18.83 7.84 0.82
C THR A 107 -17.92 7.80 -0.42
N ALA A 108 -18.50 7.50 -1.58
CA ALA A 108 -17.76 7.57 -2.85
C ALA A 108 -17.19 8.98 -3.13
N ALA A 109 -17.85 10.04 -2.67
CA ALA A 109 -17.34 11.42 -2.79
C ALA A 109 -16.12 11.64 -1.90
N ASP A 110 -16.12 11.12 -0.66
CA ASP A 110 -14.99 11.23 0.26
C ASP A 110 -13.75 10.54 -0.32
N TYR A 111 -13.89 9.36 -0.94
CA TYR A 111 -12.78 8.69 -1.64
C TYR A 111 -12.27 9.50 -2.83
N THR A 112 -13.18 10.12 -3.60
CA THR A 112 -12.78 10.97 -4.74
C THR A 112 -11.98 12.18 -4.28
N ASP A 113 -12.36 12.81 -3.17
CA ASP A 113 -11.64 13.95 -2.60
C ASP A 113 -10.24 13.55 -2.07
N MET A 114 -10.08 12.29 -1.64
CA MET A 114 -8.80 11.74 -1.17
C MET A 114 -7.89 11.24 -2.30
N GLU A 115 -8.38 10.98 -3.49
CA GLU A 115 -7.64 10.40 -4.61
C GLU A 115 -6.32 11.14 -4.90
N ARG A 116 -6.35 12.48 -4.83
CA ARG A 116 -5.17 13.33 -5.06
C ARG A 116 -4.02 13.09 -4.07
N PHE A 117 -4.32 12.66 -2.85
CA PHE A 117 -3.31 12.36 -1.83
C PHE A 117 -2.62 11.05 -2.13
N LEU A 118 -3.39 9.99 -2.42
CA LEU A 118 -2.84 8.71 -2.86
C LEU A 118 -2.05 8.83 -4.15
N ASP A 119 -2.54 9.61 -5.14
CA ASP A 119 -1.82 9.91 -6.37
C ASP A 119 -0.47 10.58 -6.12
N ALA A 120 -0.42 11.51 -5.15
CA ALA A 120 0.82 12.18 -4.78
C ALA A 120 1.82 11.20 -4.12
N GLU A 121 1.33 10.32 -3.23
CA GLU A 121 2.15 9.28 -2.60
C GLU A 121 2.69 8.29 -3.63
N LEU A 122 1.83 7.74 -4.50
CA LEU A 122 2.25 6.81 -5.55
C LEU A 122 3.34 7.39 -6.47
N ARG A 123 3.23 8.69 -6.81
CA ARG A 123 4.24 9.37 -7.63
C ARG A 123 5.52 9.66 -6.87
N ALA A 124 5.42 10.03 -5.59
CA ALA A 124 6.57 10.38 -4.77
C ALA A 124 7.38 9.14 -4.38
N ILE A 125 6.71 8.05 -4.02
CA ILE A 125 7.35 6.80 -3.60
C ILE A 125 7.86 6.03 -4.83
N GLY A 126 7.06 5.93 -5.89
CA GLY A 126 7.43 5.24 -7.12
C GLY A 126 7.67 3.74 -6.95
N ALA A 127 7.00 3.11 -5.97
CA ALA A 127 7.12 1.69 -5.68
C ALA A 127 6.87 0.82 -6.93
N HIS A 128 7.52 -0.33 -6.99
CA HIS A 128 7.39 -1.28 -8.09
C HIS A 128 6.21 -2.23 -7.91
N VAL A 129 5.90 -2.54 -6.65
CA VAL A 129 4.84 -3.48 -6.28
C VAL A 129 3.81 -2.79 -5.41
N LEU A 130 2.53 -2.94 -5.77
CA LEU A 130 1.39 -2.45 -4.99
C LEU A 130 0.69 -3.62 -4.30
N PHE A 131 0.49 -3.52 -3.01
CA PHE A 131 -0.25 -4.46 -2.16
C PHE A 131 -1.58 -3.83 -1.70
N PRO A 132 -2.64 -3.81 -2.53
CA PRO A 132 -3.95 -3.36 -2.07
C PRO A 132 -4.55 -4.38 -1.09
N VAL A 133 -5.00 -3.89 0.07
CA VAL A 133 -5.56 -4.69 1.17
C VAL A 133 -7.08 -4.53 1.19
N GLY A 134 -7.79 -5.64 1.05
CA GLY A 134 -9.25 -5.70 0.97
C GLY A 134 -9.79 -5.41 -0.44
N GLU A 135 -11.08 -5.72 -0.61
CA GLU A 135 -11.76 -5.62 -1.91
C GLU A 135 -11.76 -4.19 -2.48
N ARG A 136 -12.06 -3.19 -1.63
CA ARG A 136 -12.13 -1.78 -2.07
C ARG A 136 -10.79 -1.27 -2.57
N ALA A 137 -9.72 -1.51 -1.84
CA ALA A 137 -8.38 -1.08 -2.26
C ALA A 137 -7.95 -1.79 -3.53
N THR A 138 -8.26 -3.07 -3.67
CA THR A 138 -7.98 -3.87 -4.86
C THR A 138 -8.74 -3.33 -6.07
N ASP A 139 -10.06 -3.12 -5.97
CA ASP A 139 -10.87 -2.57 -7.06
C ASP A 139 -10.36 -1.18 -7.49
N HIS A 140 -10.05 -0.31 -6.51
CA HIS A 140 -9.52 1.02 -6.78
C HIS A 140 -8.18 0.96 -7.55
N VAL A 141 -7.22 0.19 -7.05
CA VAL A 141 -5.90 0.05 -7.69
C VAL A 141 -6.03 -0.53 -9.10
N LEU A 142 -6.82 -1.59 -9.28
CA LEU A 142 -7.01 -2.20 -10.59
C LEU A 142 -7.66 -1.25 -11.59
N ARG A 143 -8.65 -0.45 -11.16
CA ARG A 143 -9.37 0.48 -12.05
C ARG A 143 -8.58 1.73 -12.40
N LYS A 144 -7.86 2.29 -11.43
CA LYS A 144 -7.24 3.61 -11.61
C LYS A 144 -5.81 3.54 -12.13
N TYR A 145 -5.07 2.51 -11.72
CA TYR A 145 -3.63 2.44 -11.96
C TYR A 145 -3.21 1.30 -12.88
N THR A 146 -4.16 0.46 -13.31
CA THR A 146 -3.85 -0.64 -14.22
C THR A 146 -4.83 -0.68 -15.40
N ALA A 147 -4.46 -1.41 -16.46
CA ALA A 147 -5.37 -1.70 -17.57
C ALA A 147 -6.24 -2.96 -17.33
N LEU A 148 -6.26 -3.49 -16.10
CA LEU A 148 -6.87 -4.78 -15.76
C LEU A 148 -8.35 -4.70 -15.35
N ALA A 149 -8.85 -3.52 -15.01
CA ALA A 149 -10.21 -3.30 -14.49
C ALA A 149 -11.34 -3.96 -15.29
N TRP A 150 -11.17 -4.08 -16.61
CA TRP A 150 -12.17 -4.66 -17.51
C TRP A 150 -12.01 -6.17 -17.73
N LYS A 151 -10.95 -6.75 -17.18
CA LYS A 151 -10.57 -8.15 -17.43
C LYS A 151 -10.55 -8.99 -16.16
N THR A 152 -10.54 -8.35 -15.00
CA THR A 152 -10.40 -9.02 -13.71
C THR A 152 -11.62 -8.73 -12.85
N GLU A 153 -12.38 -9.75 -12.51
CA GLU A 153 -13.39 -9.68 -11.45
C GLU A 153 -12.68 -9.72 -10.11
N VAL A 154 -13.10 -8.84 -9.20
CA VAL A 154 -12.48 -8.76 -7.87
C VAL A 154 -13.09 -9.83 -6.98
N ASP A 155 -12.48 -11.01 -7.00
CA ASP A 155 -12.74 -12.13 -6.10
C ASP A 155 -11.52 -12.29 -5.18
N MET A 156 -11.64 -11.86 -3.95
CA MET A 156 -10.49 -11.81 -3.02
C MET A 156 -9.98 -13.18 -2.60
N ASP A 157 -10.79 -14.22 -2.64
CA ASP A 157 -10.34 -15.60 -2.38
C ASP A 157 -9.44 -16.13 -3.51
N GLN A 158 -9.70 -15.70 -4.74
CA GLN A 158 -8.87 -16.06 -5.90
C GLN A 158 -7.66 -15.13 -6.04
N LEU A 159 -7.83 -13.84 -5.79
CA LEU A 159 -6.80 -12.83 -6.03
C LEU A 159 -5.77 -12.71 -4.91
N HIS A 160 -6.07 -13.15 -3.69
CA HIS A 160 -5.16 -13.08 -2.55
C HIS A 160 -3.81 -13.73 -2.86
N GLY A 161 -2.72 -12.97 -2.73
CA GLY A 161 -1.36 -13.43 -3.01
C GLY A 161 -1.08 -13.75 -4.48
N THR A 162 -1.94 -13.36 -5.43
CA THR A 162 -1.67 -13.57 -6.86
C THR A 162 -0.98 -12.35 -7.46
N GLU A 163 -0.03 -12.61 -8.35
CA GLU A 163 0.69 -11.56 -9.06
C GLU A 163 -0.06 -11.13 -10.31
N LEU A 164 -0.38 -9.83 -10.41
CA LEU A 164 -1.05 -9.22 -11.54
C LEU A 164 -0.13 -8.16 -12.16
N GLN A 165 0.15 -8.29 -13.45
CA GLN A 165 0.94 -7.28 -14.17
C GLN A 165 0.04 -6.12 -14.60
N GLY A 166 0.25 -4.97 -13.99
CA GLY A 166 -0.41 -3.72 -14.33
C GLY A 166 0.41 -2.83 -15.27
N SER A 167 -0.09 -1.64 -15.56
CA SER A 167 0.59 -0.65 -16.42
C SER A 167 1.74 0.02 -15.65
N GLY A 168 2.85 -0.70 -15.46
CA GLY A 168 4.02 -0.18 -14.79
C GLY A 168 4.11 -0.49 -13.29
N TRP A 169 3.24 -1.35 -12.79
CA TRP A 169 3.31 -1.94 -11.47
C TRP A 169 3.05 -3.44 -11.52
N LEU A 170 3.62 -4.14 -10.58
CA LEU A 170 3.10 -5.44 -10.17
C LEU A 170 2.07 -5.20 -9.07
N VAL A 171 0.93 -5.84 -9.16
CA VAL A 171 -0.14 -5.73 -8.14
C VAL A 171 -0.35 -7.10 -7.53
N MET A 172 -0.26 -7.21 -6.21
CA MET A 172 -0.57 -8.43 -5.48
C MET A 172 -1.65 -8.12 -4.44
N PRO A 173 -2.91 -8.43 -4.74
CA PRO A 173 -4.02 -8.18 -3.82
C PRO A 173 -3.88 -8.99 -2.54
N ILE A 174 -4.25 -8.37 -1.43
CA ILE A 174 -4.27 -8.97 -0.10
C ILE A 174 -5.72 -8.99 0.38
N LYS A 175 -6.25 -10.19 0.68
CA LYS A 175 -7.57 -10.35 1.31
C LYS A 175 -7.63 -9.59 2.63
N GLU A 176 -8.83 -9.20 3.06
CA GLU A 176 -9.04 -8.50 4.33
C GLU A 176 -8.46 -9.31 5.51
N PRO A 177 -7.46 -8.79 6.25
CA PRO A 177 -6.78 -9.56 7.29
C PRO A 177 -7.69 -9.99 8.45
N ALA A 178 -8.81 -9.30 8.65
CA ALA A 178 -9.82 -9.71 9.62
C ALA A 178 -10.50 -11.05 9.26
N GLU A 179 -10.52 -11.40 7.98
CA GLU A 179 -11.17 -12.58 7.43
C GLU A 179 -10.18 -13.74 7.13
N TRP A 180 -8.89 -13.55 7.41
CA TRP A 180 -7.89 -14.58 7.14
C TRP A 180 -8.08 -15.83 7.96
N THR A 181 -7.86 -16.97 7.31
CA THR A 181 -7.51 -18.24 7.90
C THR A 181 -5.99 -18.36 8.08
N ASP A 182 -5.52 -19.43 8.73
CA ASP A 182 -4.07 -19.68 8.83
C ASP A 182 -3.45 -19.92 7.45
N ASP A 183 -4.18 -20.57 6.54
CA ASP A 183 -3.74 -20.85 5.16
C ASP A 183 -3.58 -19.54 4.34
N ASP A 184 -4.38 -18.50 4.59
CA ASP A 184 -4.27 -17.21 3.89
C ASP A 184 -2.95 -16.51 4.24
N ALA A 185 -2.55 -16.52 5.50
CA ALA A 185 -1.29 -15.92 5.94
C ALA A 185 -0.08 -16.65 5.36
N GLU A 186 -0.09 -18.00 5.35
CA GLU A 186 0.97 -18.82 4.78
C GLU A 186 1.09 -18.57 3.26
N ARG A 187 -0.04 -18.63 2.54
CA ARG A 187 -0.10 -18.34 1.10
C ARG A 187 0.49 -16.98 0.74
N LEU A 188 0.16 -15.94 1.51
CA LEU A 188 0.70 -14.60 1.27
C LEU A 188 2.20 -14.53 1.53
N THR A 189 2.67 -15.16 2.60
CA THR A 189 4.11 -15.23 2.94
C THR A 189 4.90 -15.90 1.83
N GLU A 190 4.41 -17.04 1.32
CA GLU A 190 5.02 -17.75 0.20
C GLU A 190 5.05 -16.89 -1.07
N ALA A 191 3.90 -16.29 -1.43
CA ALA A 191 3.78 -15.45 -2.63
C ALA A 191 4.72 -14.23 -2.60
N ILE A 192 4.85 -13.54 -1.45
CA ILE A 192 5.78 -12.41 -1.31
C ILE A 192 7.23 -12.90 -1.40
N THR A 193 7.55 -14.04 -0.78
CA THR A 193 8.90 -14.61 -0.82
C THR A 193 9.29 -15.01 -2.25
N GLU A 194 8.38 -15.62 -3.00
CA GLU A 194 8.59 -15.96 -4.40
C GLU A 194 8.79 -14.70 -5.25
N LEU A 195 7.94 -13.68 -5.06
CA LEU A 195 8.07 -12.40 -5.76
C LEU A 195 9.43 -11.74 -5.51
N GLN A 196 9.89 -11.71 -4.26
CA GLN A 196 11.19 -11.14 -3.89
C GLN A 196 12.39 -11.90 -4.50
N ALA A 197 12.22 -13.18 -4.84
CA ALA A 197 13.23 -13.97 -5.52
C ALA A 197 13.33 -13.69 -7.03
N THR A 198 12.37 -12.95 -7.60
CA THR A 198 12.34 -12.55 -9.01
C THR A 198 13.01 -11.20 -9.25
N ASP A 199 13.19 -10.82 -10.52
CA ASP A 199 13.61 -9.46 -10.91
C ASP A 199 12.37 -8.56 -11.09
N PHE A 200 11.55 -8.45 -10.03
CA PHE A 200 10.27 -7.73 -10.04
C PHE A 200 10.41 -6.24 -10.43
N ARG A 201 11.54 -5.61 -10.10
CA ARG A 201 11.81 -4.22 -10.47
C ARG A 201 11.89 -4.09 -12.00
N ARG A 202 12.63 -4.97 -12.64
CA ARG A 202 12.76 -4.97 -14.10
C ARG A 202 11.43 -5.28 -14.78
N GLU A 203 10.66 -6.21 -14.25
CA GLU A 203 9.34 -6.55 -14.80
C GLU A 203 8.38 -5.37 -14.72
N SER A 204 8.34 -4.68 -13.58
CA SER A 204 7.59 -3.46 -13.38
C SER A 204 8.04 -2.34 -14.33
N ASP A 205 9.35 -2.10 -14.44
CA ASP A 205 9.90 -1.06 -15.31
C ASP A 205 9.59 -1.32 -16.80
N LEU A 206 9.68 -2.56 -17.25
CA LEU A 206 9.29 -2.92 -18.60
C LEU A 206 7.81 -2.59 -18.87
N GLY A 207 6.93 -2.82 -17.90
CA GLY A 207 5.51 -2.45 -17.98
C GLY A 207 5.27 -0.94 -18.07
N ARG A 208 6.18 -0.11 -17.56
CA ARG A 208 6.10 1.36 -17.70
C ARG A 208 6.45 1.86 -19.10
N PHE A 209 7.32 1.15 -19.81
CA PHE A 209 7.81 1.52 -21.14
C PHE A 209 7.01 0.88 -22.28
N VAL A 210 6.31 -0.20 -22.03
CA VAL A 210 5.51 -0.92 -23.02
C VAL A 210 4.03 -0.64 -22.79
N ALA A 211 3.60 0.57 -23.08
CA ALA A 211 2.17 0.92 -23.12
C ALA A 211 1.57 0.40 -24.44
N GLY A 212 1.03 -0.81 -24.43
CA GLY A 212 0.42 -1.42 -25.60
C GLY A 212 1.40 -2.29 -26.42
N SER A 213 0.95 -2.75 -27.57
CA SER A 213 1.73 -3.62 -28.47
C SER A 213 2.77 -2.88 -29.31
N ASP A 214 2.82 -1.56 -29.26
CA ASP A 214 3.74 -0.75 -30.05
C ASP A 214 4.92 -0.27 -29.19
N PRO A 215 6.17 -0.45 -29.63
CA PRO A 215 7.34 0.05 -28.90
C PRO A 215 7.34 1.57 -28.84
N TYR A 216 7.54 2.13 -27.65
CA TYR A 216 7.70 3.58 -27.46
C TYR A 216 9.16 3.97 -27.71
N TYR A 217 9.43 4.60 -28.83
CA TYR A 217 10.76 5.12 -29.13
C TYR A 217 10.89 6.56 -28.64
N VAL A 218 11.74 6.78 -27.61
CA VAL A 218 12.17 8.11 -27.21
C VAL A 218 13.26 8.56 -28.18
N ARG A 219 13.03 9.69 -28.86
CA ARG A 219 14.03 10.36 -29.70
C ARG A 219 14.74 11.42 -28.90
#